data_acc060682f08d44d4c288bfe8243e683
#
_entry.id   acc060682f08d44d4c288bfe8243e683
#
_cell.length_a   1.000
_cell.length_b   1.000
_cell.length_c   1.000
_cell.angle_alpha   90.00
_cell.angle_beta   90.00
_cell.angle_gamma   90.00
#
_symmetry.space_group_name_H-M   'P 1'
#
loop_
_entity.id
_entity.type
_entity.pdbx_description
1 polymer ?
#
loop_
_entity_poly.entity_id
_entity_poly.type
_entity_poly.pdbx_seq_one_letter_code
_entity_poly.pdbx_strand_id
1 'polypeptide(L)'
;MLQQLVNGLILGSVYALLALGYTMVYGIIKLINFAHGDTYMMGAFIGYFLINSFQMNFFVALIVAMLATAILGVVIEFLAYRPLRHSTRIAVLITAIGVSFLLEYGMVYLVGANTRAFPQAIQTVRYDLGPVSLTNVQLMILAISLILMILLQVIVQKTKMGKAMRAVSVDSDAAQLMGINVNRTISFTFALGSALAGAAGVLIALYYNSLEPLMGVTPGLKSFVAAVLGGIGIIPGAALGGFVIGLLETFATAFGMSDFRDAIVYGILLLILIVRPAGILGKNVKEKV
;
A
#
# COMPACT_ATOMS: atom_id res chain seq x y z
N MET A 1 13.16 -18.10 16.19
CA MET A 1 12.90 -18.24 14.74
C MET A 1 11.41 -18.26 14.39
N LEU A 2 10.60 -19.15 14.96
CA LEU A 2 9.14 -19.19 14.69
C LEU A 2 8.44 -17.86 15.00
N GLN A 3 8.76 -17.22 16.12
CA GLN A 3 8.21 -15.90 16.48
C GLN A 3 8.50 -14.85 15.39
N GLN A 4 9.71 -14.83 14.85
CA GLN A 4 10.10 -13.87 13.82
C GLN A 4 9.39 -14.13 12.47
N LEU A 5 9.14 -15.40 12.16
CA LEU A 5 8.34 -15.75 10.99
C LEU A 5 6.92 -15.18 11.11
N VAL A 6 6.30 -15.33 12.27
CA VAL A 6 4.97 -14.78 12.53
C VAL A 6 4.97 -13.26 12.47
N ASN A 7 5.93 -12.60 13.13
CA ASN A 7 6.06 -11.14 13.09
C ASN A 7 6.27 -10.64 11.65
N GLY A 8 7.09 -11.34 10.88
CA GLY A 8 7.34 -11.03 9.47
C GLY A 8 6.11 -11.21 8.57
N LEU A 9 5.27 -12.21 8.84
CA LEU A 9 4.00 -12.37 8.13
C LEU A 9 3.01 -11.24 8.45
N ILE A 10 2.96 -10.79 9.70
CA ILE A 10 2.09 -9.68 10.11
C ILE A 10 2.54 -8.38 9.42
N LEU A 11 3.82 -8.03 9.54
CA LEU A 11 4.37 -6.84 8.88
C LEU A 11 4.25 -6.94 7.36
N GLY A 12 4.55 -8.11 6.81
CA GLY A 12 4.43 -8.39 5.38
C GLY A 12 3.01 -8.29 4.85
N SER A 13 1.98 -8.60 5.66
CA SER A 13 0.59 -8.43 5.26
C SER A 13 0.21 -6.96 5.08
N VAL A 14 0.78 -6.06 5.88
CA VAL A 14 0.57 -4.61 5.73
C VAL A 14 1.32 -4.08 4.50
N TYR A 15 2.58 -4.49 4.29
CA TYR A 15 3.30 -4.16 3.07
C TYR A 15 2.61 -4.69 1.81
N ALA A 16 1.99 -5.86 1.89
CA ALA A 16 1.22 -6.42 0.79
C ALA A 16 0.02 -5.54 0.43
N LEU A 17 -0.73 -4.99 1.40
CA LEU A 17 -1.84 -4.06 1.12
C LEU A 17 -1.37 -2.81 0.37
N LEU A 18 -0.26 -2.22 0.80
CA LEU A 18 0.34 -1.07 0.12
C LEU A 18 0.84 -1.43 -1.28
N ALA A 19 1.56 -2.56 -1.41
CA ALA A 19 2.09 -3.04 -2.68
C ALA A 19 0.98 -3.34 -3.70
N LEU A 20 -0.18 -3.82 -3.22
CA LEU A 20 -1.36 -4.03 -4.05
C LEU A 20 -1.90 -2.72 -4.62
N GLY A 21 -1.92 -1.64 -3.83
CA GLY A 21 -2.30 -0.32 -4.31
C GLY A 21 -1.36 0.19 -5.41
N TYR A 22 -0.04 0.09 -5.20
CA TYR A 22 0.95 0.42 -6.24
C TYR A 22 0.77 -0.40 -7.51
N THR A 23 0.67 -1.71 -7.35
CA THR A 23 0.53 -2.64 -8.48
C THR A 23 -0.72 -2.38 -9.30
N MET A 24 -1.84 -2.01 -8.65
CA MET A 24 -3.09 -1.72 -9.36
C MET A 24 -3.01 -0.44 -10.18
N VAL A 25 -2.51 0.63 -9.60
CA VAL A 25 -2.37 1.91 -10.27
C VAL A 25 -1.38 1.78 -11.44
N TYR A 26 -0.18 1.25 -11.17
CA TYR A 26 0.82 1.03 -12.23
C TYR A 26 0.34 0.07 -13.32
N GLY A 27 -0.37 -0.99 -12.96
CA GLY A 27 -0.90 -1.97 -13.90
C GLY A 27 -1.79 -1.34 -14.98
N ILE A 28 -2.50 -0.25 -14.65
CA ILE A 28 -3.46 0.39 -15.55
C ILE A 28 -2.84 1.59 -16.28
N ILE A 29 -2.20 2.51 -15.56
CA ILE A 29 -1.71 3.76 -16.16
C ILE A 29 -0.22 3.76 -16.49
N LYS A 30 0.52 2.71 -16.09
CA LYS A 30 1.98 2.57 -16.26
C LYS A 30 2.79 3.74 -15.66
N LEU A 31 2.23 4.41 -14.65
CA LEU A 31 2.85 5.52 -13.93
C LEU A 31 2.92 5.18 -12.45
N ILE A 32 4.02 5.57 -11.81
CA ILE A 32 4.24 5.34 -10.37
C ILE A 32 3.61 6.49 -9.60
N ASN A 33 2.87 6.14 -8.54
CA ASN A 33 2.28 7.13 -7.62
C ASN A 33 3.13 7.21 -6.34
N PHE A 34 4.10 8.12 -6.28
CA PHE A 34 4.91 8.29 -5.07
C PHE A 34 4.12 8.80 -3.86
N ALA A 35 3.03 9.55 -4.07
CA ALA A 35 2.13 9.98 -2.99
C ALA A 35 1.30 8.84 -2.37
N HIS A 36 1.49 7.58 -2.82
CA HIS A 36 0.74 6.45 -2.28
C HIS A 36 1.12 6.12 -0.83
N GLY A 37 2.41 6.29 -0.47
CA GLY A 37 2.86 6.19 0.91
C GLY A 37 2.22 7.24 1.82
N ASP A 38 1.95 8.44 1.28
CA ASP A 38 1.33 9.51 2.05
C ASP A 38 -0.17 9.29 2.23
N THR A 39 -0.84 8.61 1.29
CA THR A 39 -2.22 8.14 1.52
C THR A 39 -2.32 7.14 2.67
N TYR A 40 -1.31 6.31 2.87
CA TYR A 40 -1.20 5.45 4.05
C TYR A 40 -1.04 6.28 5.34
N MET A 41 -0.15 7.27 5.37
CA MET A 41 0.01 8.21 6.47
C MET A 41 -1.31 8.94 6.76
N MET A 42 -1.98 9.48 5.73
CA MET A 42 -3.28 10.12 5.87
C MET A 42 -4.33 9.19 6.48
N GLY A 43 -4.36 7.91 6.07
CA GLY A 43 -5.23 6.91 6.67
C GLY A 43 -5.00 6.72 8.15
N ALA A 44 -3.73 6.62 8.59
CA ALA A 44 -3.36 6.52 10.00
C ALA A 44 -3.84 7.72 10.81
N PHE A 45 -3.64 8.95 10.31
CA PHE A 45 -4.10 10.17 10.99
C PHE A 45 -5.62 10.30 11.02
N ILE A 46 -6.32 9.97 9.93
CA ILE A 46 -7.78 9.95 9.91
C ILE A 46 -8.30 8.96 10.96
N GLY A 47 -7.77 7.73 10.98
CA GLY A 47 -8.10 6.73 11.99
C GLY A 47 -7.84 7.23 13.42
N TYR A 48 -6.69 7.86 13.64
CA TYR A 48 -6.33 8.49 14.91
C TYR A 48 -7.39 9.52 15.36
N PHE A 49 -7.74 10.48 14.50
CA PHE A 49 -8.72 11.51 14.86
C PHE A 49 -10.12 10.93 15.10
N LEU A 50 -10.54 9.95 14.31
CA LEU A 50 -11.84 9.30 14.49
C LEU A 50 -11.94 8.57 15.83
N ILE A 51 -10.88 7.90 16.26
CA ILE A 51 -10.88 7.18 17.53
C ILE A 51 -10.64 8.14 18.70
N ASN A 52 -9.65 9.05 18.60
CA ASN A 52 -9.24 9.89 19.71
C ASN A 52 -10.23 11.04 19.98
N SER A 53 -10.69 11.73 18.93
CA SER A 53 -11.54 12.92 19.08
C SER A 53 -13.03 12.60 19.04
N PHE A 54 -13.43 11.65 18.19
CA PHE A 54 -14.83 11.26 18.03
C PHE A 54 -15.22 9.99 18.81
N GLN A 55 -14.26 9.35 19.50
CA GLN A 55 -14.47 8.13 20.30
C GLN A 55 -15.15 6.99 19.51
N MET A 56 -14.88 6.93 18.21
CA MET A 56 -15.47 5.90 17.34
C MET A 56 -14.86 4.52 17.60
N ASN A 57 -15.68 3.49 17.40
CA ASN A 57 -15.20 2.12 17.41
C ASN A 57 -14.15 1.90 16.30
N PHE A 58 -13.13 1.08 16.60
CA PHE A 58 -12.02 0.82 15.69
C PHE A 58 -12.45 0.39 14.27
N PHE A 59 -13.41 -0.53 14.16
CA PHE A 59 -13.85 -1.03 12.85
C PHE A 59 -14.58 0.05 12.03
N VAL A 60 -15.36 0.90 12.69
CA VAL A 60 -16.03 2.04 12.04
C VAL A 60 -14.98 3.05 11.60
N ALA A 61 -14.02 3.38 12.46
CA ALA A 61 -12.92 4.29 12.14
C ALA A 61 -12.08 3.77 10.96
N LEU A 62 -11.80 2.47 10.91
CA LEU A 62 -11.09 1.82 9.80
C LEU A 62 -11.85 2.01 8.48
N ILE A 63 -13.15 1.71 8.45
CA ILE A 63 -13.97 1.84 7.24
C ILE A 63 -14.06 3.31 6.79
N VAL A 64 -14.26 4.24 7.71
CA VAL A 64 -14.32 5.69 7.39
C VAL A 64 -12.98 6.17 6.90
N ALA A 65 -11.86 5.75 7.50
CA ALA A 65 -10.52 6.07 7.03
C ALA A 65 -10.27 5.54 5.61
N MET A 66 -10.69 4.30 5.32
CA MET A 66 -10.62 3.72 3.97
C MET A 66 -11.43 4.53 2.94
N LEU A 67 -12.64 4.96 3.30
CA LEU A 67 -13.48 5.78 2.42
C LEU A 67 -12.87 7.17 2.18
N ALA A 68 -12.38 7.80 3.24
CA ALA A 68 -11.74 9.10 3.16
C ALA A 68 -10.46 9.07 2.31
N THR A 69 -9.62 8.05 2.49
CA THR A 69 -8.42 7.84 1.65
C THR A 69 -8.78 7.45 0.22
N ALA A 70 -9.87 6.71 -0.01
CA ALA A 70 -10.39 6.46 -1.36
C ALA A 70 -10.75 7.76 -2.08
N ILE A 71 -11.45 8.67 -1.39
CA ILE A 71 -11.80 10.00 -1.92
C ILE A 71 -10.52 10.80 -2.20
N LEU A 72 -9.57 10.81 -1.25
CA LEU A 72 -8.26 11.45 -1.44
C LEU A 72 -7.54 10.92 -2.68
N GLY A 73 -7.54 9.61 -2.89
CA GLY A 73 -6.95 9.00 -4.08
C GLY A 73 -7.62 9.45 -5.38
N VAL A 74 -8.95 9.58 -5.40
CA VAL A 74 -9.67 10.12 -6.56
C VAL A 74 -9.31 11.60 -6.78
N VAL A 75 -9.19 12.39 -5.72
CA VAL A 75 -8.78 13.79 -5.80
C VAL A 75 -7.37 13.93 -6.38
N ILE A 76 -6.42 13.12 -5.90
CA ILE A 76 -5.06 13.07 -6.42
C ILE A 76 -5.06 12.68 -7.90
N GLU A 77 -5.83 11.66 -8.28
CA GLU A 77 -5.97 11.26 -9.69
C GLU A 77 -6.52 12.41 -10.53
N PHE A 78 -7.60 13.02 -10.08
CA PHE A 78 -8.31 14.06 -10.83
C PHE A 78 -7.47 15.32 -11.02
N LEU A 79 -6.79 15.78 -9.97
CA LEU A 79 -6.04 17.04 -9.99
C LEU A 79 -4.62 16.90 -10.52
N ALA A 80 -3.93 15.79 -10.19
CA ALA A 80 -2.50 15.62 -10.47
C ALA A 80 -2.24 14.71 -11.68
N TYR A 81 -2.93 13.55 -11.77
CA TYR A 81 -2.60 12.55 -12.79
C TYR A 81 -3.40 12.70 -14.08
N ARG A 82 -4.70 13.02 -13.99
CA ARG A 82 -5.57 13.12 -15.16
C ARG A 82 -5.12 14.18 -16.15
N PRO A 83 -4.72 15.39 -15.75
CA PRO A 83 -4.26 16.43 -16.69
C PRO A 83 -2.93 16.06 -17.36
N LEU A 84 -2.11 15.21 -16.71
CA LEU A 84 -0.75 14.88 -17.15
C LEU A 84 -0.64 13.53 -17.85
N ARG A 85 -1.73 12.82 -18.11
CA ARG A 85 -1.71 11.47 -18.71
C ARG A 85 -1.04 11.41 -20.08
N HIS A 86 -1.12 12.50 -20.85
CA HIS A 86 -0.49 12.63 -22.18
C HIS A 86 0.82 13.42 -22.13
N SER A 87 1.28 13.79 -20.94
CA SER A 87 2.55 14.50 -20.75
C SER A 87 3.73 13.53 -20.65
N THR A 88 4.94 14.08 -20.55
CA THR A 88 6.16 13.27 -20.38
C THR A 88 6.11 12.53 -19.02
N ARG A 89 6.71 11.34 -18.97
CA ARG A 89 6.81 10.54 -17.72
C ARG A 89 7.47 11.32 -16.57
N ILE A 90 8.42 12.21 -16.91
CA ILE A 90 9.11 13.07 -15.95
C ILE A 90 8.14 14.08 -15.31
N ALA A 91 7.26 14.71 -16.09
CA ALA A 91 6.29 15.67 -15.56
C ALA A 91 5.35 15.02 -14.54
N VAL A 92 4.86 13.81 -14.84
CA VAL A 92 4.01 13.03 -13.92
C VAL A 92 4.76 12.67 -12.64
N LEU A 93 6.03 12.24 -12.77
CA LEU A 93 6.87 11.86 -11.64
C LEU A 93 7.11 13.05 -10.70
N ILE A 94 7.49 14.21 -11.25
CA ILE A 94 7.70 15.44 -10.46
C ILE A 94 6.40 15.87 -9.76
N THR A 95 5.27 15.79 -10.46
CA THR A 95 3.96 16.11 -9.87
C THR A 95 3.61 15.15 -8.74
N ALA A 96 3.88 13.84 -8.89
CA ALA A 96 3.67 12.87 -7.82
C ALA A 96 4.49 13.18 -6.57
N ILE A 97 5.76 13.57 -6.74
CA ILE A 97 6.64 14.02 -5.64
C ILE A 97 6.09 15.32 -5.02
N GLY A 98 5.62 16.25 -5.85
CA GLY A 98 5.02 17.49 -5.35
C GLY A 98 3.76 17.25 -4.50
N VAL A 99 2.90 16.31 -4.91
CA VAL A 99 1.72 15.89 -4.13
C VAL A 99 2.17 15.22 -2.82
N SER A 100 3.20 14.36 -2.87
CA SER A 100 3.78 13.73 -1.68
C SER A 100 4.20 14.79 -0.66
N PHE A 101 5.04 15.73 -1.05
CA PHE A 101 5.48 16.82 -0.16
C PHE A 101 4.33 17.69 0.35
N LEU A 102 3.31 17.95 -0.49
CA LEU A 102 2.14 18.69 -0.05
C LEU A 102 1.40 17.96 1.09
N LEU A 103 1.24 16.64 1.00
CA LEU A 103 0.58 15.85 2.03
C LEU A 103 1.45 15.74 3.29
N GLU A 104 2.73 15.47 3.16
CA GLU A 104 3.69 15.37 4.27
C GLU A 104 3.78 16.67 5.07
N TYR A 105 4.19 17.74 4.39
CA TYR A 105 4.39 19.04 5.06
C TYR A 105 3.07 19.73 5.41
N GLY A 106 1.99 19.44 4.67
CA GLY A 106 0.64 19.83 5.06
C GLY A 106 0.24 19.20 6.41
N MET A 107 0.54 17.92 6.61
CA MET A 107 0.30 17.25 7.90
C MET A 107 1.24 17.77 8.99
N VAL A 108 2.53 18.02 8.71
CA VAL A 108 3.44 18.65 9.66
C VAL A 108 2.91 20.01 10.12
N TYR A 109 2.38 20.81 9.20
CA TYR A 109 1.79 22.11 9.54
C TYR A 109 0.53 21.98 10.41
N LEU A 110 -0.35 21.02 10.12
CA LEU A 110 -1.63 20.85 10.82
C LEU A 110 -1.48 20.21 12.20
N VAL A 111 -0.59 19.23 12.35
CA VAL A 111 -0.50 18.41 13.58
C VAL A 111 0.84 18.53 14.29
N GLY A 112 1.84 19.22 13.71
CA GLY A 112 3.20 19.29 14.21
C GLY A 112 4.04 18.07 13.79
N ALA A 113 5.37 18.17 13.92
CA ALA A 113 6.32 17.14 13.49
C ALA A 113 6.50 15.99 14.51
N ASN A 114 5.90 16.10 15.70
CA ASN A 114 6.12 15.16 16.79
C ASN A 114 5.35 13.86 16.58
N THR A 115 5.98 12.74 16.96
CA THR A 115 5.31 11.44 17.06
C THR A 115 4.18 11.49 18.10
N ARG A 116 3.04 10.91 17.78
CA ARG A 116 1.87 10.80 18.64
C ARG A 116 1.59 9.35 18.96
N ALA A 117 1.12 9.07 20.18
CA ALA A 117 0.64 7.76 20.56
C ALA A 117 -0.73 7.49 19.89
N PHE A 118 -0.87 6.34 19.25
CA PHE A 118 -2.16 5.89 18.72
C PHE A 118 -3.05 5.42 19.89
N PRO A 119 -4.34 5.76 19.94
CA PRO A 119 -5.22 5.36 21.04
C PRO A 119 -5.32 3.83 21.14
N GLN A 120 -5.38 3.31 22.37
CA GLN A 120 -5.65 1.89 22.61
C GLN A 120 -7.13 1.57 22.31
N ALA A 121 -7.45 1.47 21.02
CA ALA A 121 -8.82 1.19 20.57
C ALA A 121 -9.27 -0.24 20.86
N ILE A 122 -8.35 -1.15 21.15
CA ILE A 122 -8.60 -2.57 21.41
C ILE A 122 -7.72 -3.02 22.58
N GLN A 123 -8.33 -3.67 23.57
CA GLN A 123 -7.58 -4.28 24.67
C GLN A 123 -6.67 -5.38 24.13
N THR A 124 -5.38 -5.28 24.41
CA THR A 124 -4.40 -6.26 23.97
C THR A 124 -4.42 -7.48 24.87
N VAL A 125 -4.82 -8.62 24.33
CA VAL A 125 -4.75 -9.93 24.97
C VAL A 125 -3.63 -10.72 24.34
N ARG A 126 -2.76 -11.33 25.14
CA ARG A 126 -1.65 -12.15 24.69
C ARG A 126 -2.02 -13.62 24.80
N TYR A 127 -1.75 -14.37 23.73
CA TYR A 127 -1.91 -15.82 23.66
C TYR A 127 -0.53 -16.46 23.54
N ASP A 128 -0.12 -17.23 24.53
CA ASP A 128 1.15 -17.94 24.53
C ASP A 128 0.93 -19.38 24.03
N LEU A 129 1.40 -19.65 22.81
CA LEU A 129 1.31 -20.94 22.14
C LEU A 129 2.67 -21.66 22.12
N GLY A 130 3.25 -21.88 23.30
CA GLY A 130 4.56 -22.50 23.46
C GLY A 130 5.69 -21.61 22.92
N PRO A 131 6.33 -21.94 21.78
CA PRO A 131 7.46 -21.17 21.24
C PRO A 131 7.06 -19.85 20.57
N VAL A 132 5.75 -19.57 20.43
CA VAL A 132 5.21 -18.38 19.79
C VAL A 132 4.20 -17.71 20.72
N SER A 133 4.33 -16.40 20.88
CA SER A 133 3.33 -15.57 21.54
C SER A 133 2.70 -14.63 20.51
N LEU A 134 1.38 -14.58 20.50
CA LEU A 134 0.57 -13.76 19.59
C LEU A 134 -0.36 -12.86 20.39
N THR A 135 -0.62 -11.67 19.87
CA THR A 135 -1.66 -10.82 20.39
C THR A 135 -2.92 -10.88 19.52
N ASN A 136 -4.09 -10.63 20.13
CA ASN A 136 -5.34 -10.49 19.38
C ASN A 136 -5.23 -9.39 18.30
N VAL A 137 -4.50 -8.30 18.56
CA VAL A 137 -4.24 -7.22 17.59
C VAL A 137 -3.48 -7.75 16.39
N GLN A 138 -2.44 -8.55 16.59
CA GLN A 138 -1.66 -9.17 15.52
C GLN A 138 -2.50 -10.10 14.63
N LEU A 139 -3.32 -10.95 15.26
CA LEU A 139 -4.24 -11.84 14.54
C LEU A 139 -5.28 -11.05 13.74
N MET A 140 -5.80 -9.98 14.32
CA MET A 140 -6.76 -9.10 13.67
C MET A 140 -6.15 -8.39 12.46
N ILE A 141 -4.93 -7.85 12.57
CA ILE A 141 -4.22 -7.22 11.45
C ILE A 141 -4.06 -8.20 10.30
N LEU A 142 -3.59 -9.42 10.59
CA LEU A 142 -3.42 -10.45 9.57
C LEU A 142 -4.76 -10.83 8.92
N ALA A 143 -5.81 -11.02 9.73
CA ALA A 143 -7.14 -11.38 9.23
C ALA A 143 -7.74 -10.27 8.34
N ILE A 144 -7.71 -9.01 8.80
CA ILE A 144 -8.22 -7.88 8.01
C ILE A 144 -7.42 -7.73 6.71
N SER A 145 -6.09 -7.82 6.78
CA SER A 145 -5.25 -7.72 5.58
C SER A 145 -5.58 -8.82 4.57
N LEU A 146 -5.71 -10.07 4.99
CA LEU A 146 -6.08 -11.18 4.12
C LEU A 146 -7.49 -11.00 3.52
N ILE A 147 -8.47 -10.57 4.32
CA ILE A 147 -9.83 -10.28 3.85
C ILE A 147 -9.80 -9.21 2.77
N LEU A 148 -9.07 -8.10 2.99
CA LEU A 148 -8.97 -7.01 2.03
C LEU A 148 -8.25 -7.45 0.74
N MET A 149 -7.20 -8.27 0.83
CA MET A 149 -6.52 -8.84 -0.34
C MET A 149 -7.45 -9.74 -1.15
N ILE A 150 -8.22 -10.63 -0.48
CA ILE A 150 -9.19 -11.51 -1.14
C ILE A 150 -10.31 -10.68 -1.78
N LEU A 151 -10.84 -9.69 -1.05
CA LEU A 151 -11.88 -8.80 -1.56
C LEU A 151 -11.41 -8.05 -2.82
N LEU A 152 -10.19 -7.51 -2.79
CA LEU A 152 -9.58 -6.87 -3.96
C LEU A 152 -9.50 -7.85 -5.14
N GLN A 153 -8.99 -9.05 -4.90
CA GLN A 153 -8.87 -10.08 -5.94
C GLN A 153 -10.25 -10.43 -6.55
N VAL A 154 -11.28 -10.54 -5.72
CA VAL A 154 -12.65 -10.78 -6.18
C VAL A 154 -13.18 -9.59 -7.00
N ILE A 155 -12.98 -8.35 -6.53
CA ILE A 155 -13.38 -7.14 -7.25
C ILE A 155 -12.75 -7.13 -8.64
N VAL A 156 -11.43 -7.32 -8.72
CA VAL A 156 -10.69 -7.25 -9.99
C VAL A 156 -11.03 -8.42 -10.91
N GLN A 157 -11.21 -9.64 -10.39
CA GLN A 157 -11.43 -10.81 -11.23
C GLN A 157 -12.91 -11.03 -11.63
N LYS A 158 -13.86 -10.73 -10.74
CA LYS A 158 -15.26 -11.15 -10.89
C LYS A 158 -16.22 -10.00 -11.24
N THR A 159 -15.87 -8.72 -11.00
CA THR A 159 -16.80 -7.60 -11.23
C THR A 159 -16.71 -7.02 -12.65
N LYS A 160 -17.76 -6.31 -13.08
CA LYS A 160 -17.76 -5.55 -14.35
C LYS A 160 -16.67 -4.49 -14.37
N MET A 161 -16.47 -3.79 -13.24
CA MET A 161 -15.40 -2.77 -13.12
C MET A 161 -14.01 -3.41 -13.20
N GLY A 162 -13.81 -4.58 -12.59
CA GLY A 162 -12.56 -5.33 -12.70
C GLY A 162 -12.27 -5.78 -14.13
N LYS A 163 -13.30 -6.17 -14.92
CA LYS A 163 -13.14 -6.43 -16.35
C LYS A 163 -12.71 -5.18 -17.11
N ALA A 164 -13.32 -4.02 -16.81
CA ALA A 164 -12.95 -2.74 -17.39
C ALA A 164 -11.49 -2.37 -17.05
N MET A 165 -11.08 -2.56 -15.79
CA MET A 165 -9.69 -2.32 -15.36
C MET A 165 -8.69 -3.15 -16.15
N ARG A 166 -8.96 -4.46 -16.35
CA ARG A 166 -8.10 -5.34 -17.13
C ARG A 166 -8.08 -4.98 -18.62
N ALA A 167 -9.21 -4.58 -19.19
CA ALA A 167 -9.26 -4.12 -20.58
C ALA A 167 -8.42 -2.85 -20.77
N VAL A 168 -8.61 -1.84 -19.92
CA VAL A 168 -7.84 -0.58 -19.97
C VAL A 168 -6.34 -0.81 -19.74
N SER A 169 -5.95 -1.81 -18.93
CA SER A 169 -4.54 -2.14 -18.68
C SER A 169 -3.82 -2.73 -19.89
N VAL A 170 -4.55 -3.33 -20.84
CA VAL A 170 -4.02 -3.90 -22.08
C VAL A 170 -3.94 -2.82 -23.16
N ASP A 171 -5.05 -2.14 -23.42
CA ASP A 171 -5.15 -1.08 -24.41
C ASP A 171 -6.31 -0.13 -24.03
N SER A 172 -5.95 1.11 -23.66
CA SER A 172 -6.91 2.13 -23.23
C SER A 172 -7.79 2.62 -24.37
N ASP A 173 -7.23 2.72 -25.59
CA ASP A 173 -7.91 3.28 -26.76
C ASP A 173 -8.91 2.25 -27.30
N ALA A 174 -8.48 0.99 -27.42
CA ALA A 174 -9.37 -0.10 -27.79
C ALA A 174 -10.50 -0.27 -26.75
N ALA A 175 -10.20 -0.18 -25.45
CA ALA A 175 -11.21 -0.24 -24.40
C ALA A 175 -12.23 0.89 -24.52
N GLN A 176 -11.79 2.11 -24.86
CA GLN A 176 -12.67 3.26 -25.07
C GLN A 176 -13.59 3.06 -26.28
N LEU A 177 -13.08 2.52 -27.38
CA LEU A 177 -13.87 2.17 -28.57
C LEU A 177 -14.94 1.13 -28.27
N MET A 178 -14.68 0.22 -27.31
CA MET A 178 -15.65 -0.76 -26.82
C MET A 178 -16.64 -0.21 -25.78
N GLY A 179 -16.67 1.12 -25.57
CA GLY A 179 -17.60 1.80 -24.67
C GLY A 179 -17.20 1.82 -23.20
N ILE A 180 -15.95 1.45 -22.85
CA ILE A 180 -15.45 1.54 -21.48
C ILE A 180 -15.04 2.98 -21.18
N ASN A 181 -15.58 3.54 -20.09
CA ASN A 181 -15.16 4.87 -19.63
C ASN A 181 -13.82 4.76 -18.90
N VAL A 182 -12.72 5.05 -19.62
CA VAL A 182 -11.33 4.96 -19.13
C VAL A 182 -11.12 5.84 -17.90
N ASN A 183 -11.65 7.08 -17.90
CA ASN A 183 -11.48 7.99 -16.77
C ASN A 183 -12.09 7.42 -15.48
N ARG A 184 -13.34 6.94 -15.55
CA ARG A 184 -14.02 6.33 -14.40
C ARG A 184 -13.31 5.08 -13.91
N THR A 185 -12.76 4.29 -14.82
CA THR A 185 -12.01 3.07 -14.49
C THR A 185 -10.72 3.40 -13.73
N ILE A 186 -9.98 4.41 -14.18
CA ILE A 186 -8.75 4.85 -13.51
C ILE A 186 -9.05 5.47 -12.15
N SER A 187 -10.04 6.36 -12.04
CA SER A 187 -10.43 6.96 -10.75
C SER A 187 -10.84 5.87 -9.73
N PHE A 188 -11.58 4.86 -10.18
CA PHE A 188 -11.95 3.73 -9.32
C PHE A 188 -10.72 2.92 -8.86
N THR A 189 -9.72 2.76 -9.71
CA THR A 189 -8.45 2.09 -9.36
C THR A 189 -7.68 2.87 -8.29
N PHE A 190 -7.60 4.21 -8.43
CA PHE A 190 -6.99 5.06 -7.42
C PHE A 190 -7.76 4.99 -6.09
N ALA A 191 -9.10 4.99 -6.14
CA ALA A 191 -9.93 4.84 -4.96
C ALA A 191 -9.64 3.53 -4.21
N LEU A 192 -9.62 2.40 -4.93
CA LEU A 192 -9.32 1.09 -4.33
C LEU A 192 -7.91 1.03 -3.75
N GLY A 193 -6.90 1.46 -4.51
CA GLY A 193 -5.51 1.47 -4.05
C GLY A 193 -5.35 2.31 -2.80
N SER A 194 -5.89 3.53 -2.80
CA SER A 194 -5.82 4.45 -1.67
C SER A 194 -6.61 3.96 -0.44
N ALA A 195 -7.75 3.27 -0.65
CA ALA A 195 -8.48 2.64 0.44
C ALA A 195 -7.64 1.56 1.15
N LEU A 196 -6.91 0.73 0.37
CA LEU A 196 -6.01 -0.28 0.93
C LEU A 196 -4.83 0.36 1.66
N ALA A 197 -4.27 1.44 1.11
CA ALA A 197 -3.21 2.20 1.78
C ALA A 197 -3.71 2.80 3.11
N GLY A 198 -4.91 3.38 3.11
CA GLY A 198 -5.51 3.91 4.33
C GLY A 198 -5.75 2.84 5.39
N ALA A 199 -6.24 1.66 4.99
CA ALA A 199 -6.37 0.52 5.90
C ALA A 199 -5.01 0.11 6.48
N ALA A 200 -3.99 -0.05 5.64
CA ALA A 200 -2.64 -0.39 6.06
C ALA A 200 -2.08 0.64 7.06
N GLY A 201 -2.35 1.93 6.86
CA GLY A 201 -1.95 3.01 7.76
C GLY A 201 -2.56 2.88 9.15
N VAL A 202 -3.88 2.67 9.22
CA VAL A 202 -4.58 2.47 10.51
C VAL A 202 -4.07 1.22 11.22
N LEU A 203 -3.89 0.10 10.50
CA LEU A 203 -3.44 -1.17 11.06
C LEU A 203 -2.03 -1.08 11.64
N ILE A 204 -1.11 -0.39 10.94
CA ILE A 204 0.27 -0.26 11.43
C ILE A 204 0.38 0.72 12.59
N ALA A 205 -0.41 1.82 12.56
CA ALA A 205 -0.47 2.77 13.68
C ALA A 205 -0.98 2.10 14.96
N LEU A 206 -1.95 1.19 14.84
CA LEU A 206 -2.40 0.34 15.94
C LEU A 206 -1.32 -0.65 16.39
N TYR A 207 -0.57 -1.25 15.43
CA TYR A 207 0.47 -2.23 15.71
C TYR A 207 1.64 -1.66 16.50
N TYR A 208 2.16 -0.49 16.06
CA TYR A 208 3.28 0.20 16.69
C TYR A 208 2.86 1.16 17.80
N ASN A 209 1.54 1.36 17.99
CA ASN A 209 0.99 2.33 18.93
C ASN A 209 1.55 3.75 18.77
N SER A 210 1.92 4.11 17.55
CA SER A 210 2.54 5.40 17.22
C SER A 210 2.24 5.81 15.79
N LEU A 211 2.21 7.11 15.55
CA LEU A 211 2.10 7.71 14.22
C LEU A 211 2.87 9.02 14.16
N GLU A 212 3.39 9.35 12.99
CA GLU A 212 4.12 10.58 12.71
C GLU A 212 3.84 11.07 11.27
N PRO A 213 3.96 12.38 10.98
CA PRO A 213 3.60 12.92 9.66
C PRO A 213 4.44 12.42 8.49
N LEU A 214 5.63 11.87 8.73
CA LEU A 214 6.52 11.33 7.68
C LEU A 214 6.51 9.80 7.64
N MET A 215 5.61 9.14 8.40
CA MET A 215 5.56 7.68 8.50
C MET A 215 5.25 6.96 7.17
N GLY A 216 4.79 7.69 6.16
CA GLY A 216 4.45 7.13 4.84
C GLY A 216 5.65 6.87 3.93
N VAL A 217 6.75 7.60 4.10
CA VAL A 217 7.90 7.60 3.19
C VAL A 217 8.56 6.22 3.09
N THR A 218 9.05 5.72 4.20
CA THR A 218 9.80 4.43 4.23
C THR A 218 8.90 3.23 3.89
N PRO A 219 7.71 3.03 4.49
CA PRO A 219 6.81 1.95 4.09
C PRO A 219 6.32 2.09 2.65
N GLY A 220 6.10 3.31 2.16
CA GLY A 220 5.75 3.57 0.77
C GLY A 220 6.81 3.04 -0.19
N LEU A 221 8.07 3.42 0.02
CA LEU A 221 9.19 2.94 -0.81
C LEU A 221 9.37 1.41 -0.71
N LYS A 222 9.33 0.82 0.49
CA LYS A 222 9.43 -0.64 0.66
C LYS A 222 8.30 -1.41 -0.01
N SER A 223 7.09 -0.86 0.02
CA SER A 223 5.95 -1.49 -0.65
C SER A 223 6.02 -1.35 -2.17
N PHE A 224 6.61 -0.27 -2.67
CA PHE A 224 6.96 -0.17 -4.09
C PHE A 224 7.99 -1.25 -4.47
N VAL A 225 9.05 -1.43 -3.67
CA VAL A 225 10.00 -2.54 -3.82
C VAL A 225 9.29 -3.88 -3.84
N ALA A 226 8.36 -4.12 -2.91
CA ALA A 226 7.55 -5.32 -2.84
C ALA A 226 6.73 -5.56 -4.12
N ALA A 227 6.10 -4.51 -4.66
CA ALA A 227 5.34 -4.59 -5.90
C ALA A 227 6.23 -4.96 -7.10
N VAL A 228 7.41 -4.35 -7.20
CA VAL A 228 8.39 -4.64 -8.27
C VAL A 228 8.94 -6.06 -8.11
N LEU A 229 9.35 -6.43 -6.90
CA LEU A 229 9.86 -7.77 -6.58
C LEU A 229 8.84 -8.86 -6.93
N GLY A 230 7.58 -8.65 -6.60
CA GLY A 230 6.51 -9.60 -6.91
C GLY A 230 6.16 -9.67 -8.40
N GLY A 231 6.41 -8.61 -9.14
CA GLY A 231 6.03 -8.39 -10.54
C GLY A 231 4.93 -7.34 -10.63
N ILE A 232 5.33 -6.11 -10.91
CA ILE A 232 4.42 -4.96 -10.92
C ILE A 232 3.31 -5.14 -11.97
N GLY A 233 2.06 -4.86 -11.56
CA GLY A 233 0.87 -5.12 -12.38
C GLY A 233 0.20 -6.49 -12.11
N ILE A 234 0.82 -7.36 -11.30
CA ILE A 234 0.30 -8.69 -10.97
C ILE A 234 -0.08 -8.73 -9.49
N ILE A 235 -1.40 -8.77 -9.20
CA ILE A 235 -1.94 -8.72 -7.83
C ILE A 235 -1.35 -9.80 -6.91
N PRO A 236 -1.36 -11.11 -7.26
CA PRO A 236 -0.74 -12.13 -6.41
C PRO A 236 0.76 -11.93 -6.22
N GLY A 237 1.45 -11.40 -7.24
CA GLY A 237 2.88 -11.10 -7.18
C GLY A 237 3.17 -10.04 -6.13
N ALA A 238 2.48 -8.90 -6.19
CA ALA A 238 2.66 -7.82 -5.24
C ALA A 238 2.36 -8.25 -3.79
N ALA A 239 1.34 -9.08 -3.59
CA ALA A 239 1.04 -9.64 -2.27
C ALA A 239 2.20 -10.51 -1.76
N LEU A 240 2.72 -11.43 -2.58
CA LEU A 240 3.90 -12.24 -2.25
C LEU A 240 5.12 -11.38 -1.97
N GLY A 241 5.37 -10.34 -2.79
CA GLY A 241 6.45 -9.40 -2.57
C GLY A 241 6.37 -8.72 -1.21
N GLY A 242 5.17 -8.28 -0.81
CA GLY A 242 4.93 -7.71 0.52
C GLY A 242 5.28 -8.66 1.66
N PHE A 243 4.85 -9.92 1.57
CA PHE A 243 5.22 -10.93 2.56
C PHE A 243 6.72 -11.19 2.59
N VAL A 244 7.38 -11.28 1.44
CA VAL A 244 8.83 -11.47 1.36
C VAL A 244 9.58 -10.31 2.02
N ILE A 245 9.22 -9.06 1.72
CA ILE A 245 9.84 -7.88 2.34
C ILE A 245 9.64 -7.87 3.85
N GLY A 246 8.43 -8.14 4.34
CA GLY A 246 8.16 -8.22 5.78
C GLY A 246 8.97 -9.30 6.50
N LEU A 247 9.12 -10.46 5.88
CA LEU A 247 9.97 -11.54 6.40
C LEU A 247 11.45 -11.13 6.43
N LEU A 248 11.97 -10.57 5.33
CA LEU A 248 13.36 -10.12 5.24
C LEU A 248 13.69 -9.08 6.30
N GLU A 249 12.84 -8.07 6.48
CA GLU A 249 13.03 -7.01 7.46
C GLU A 249 13.03 -7.57 8.89
N THR A 250 12.10 -8.48 9.18
CA THR A 250 11.99 -9.09 10.51
C THR A 250 13.17 -10.02 10.82
N PHE A 251 13.62 -10.80 9.85
CA PHE A 251 14.80 -11.65 10.03
C PHE A 251 16.08 -10.83 10.13
N ALA A 252 16.26 -9.76 9.32
CA ALA A 252 17.40 -8.87 9.46
C ALA A 252 17.50 -8.29 10.88
N THR A 253 16.38 -7.85 11.43
CA THR A 253 16.30 -7.38 12.82
C THR A 253 16.65 -8.48 13.82
N ALA A 254 16.16 -9.70 13.63
CA ALA A 254 16.41 -10.83 14.52
C ALA A 254 17.87 -11.29 14.55
N PHE A 255 18.60 -11.10 13.44
CA PHE A 255 20.04 -11.39 13.35
C PHE A 255 20.92 -10.22 13.81
N GLY A 256 20.36 -9.19 14.44
CA GLY A 256 21.12 -8.03 14.94
C GLY A 256 21.52 -7.02 13.85
N MET A 257 20.96 -7.15 12.64
CA MET A 257 21.23 -6.26 11.50
C MET A 257 20.13 -5.18 11.35
N SER A 258 19.63 -4.64 12.46
CA SER A 258 18.54 -3.65 12.46
C SER A 258 18.87 -2.41 11.62
N ASP A 259 20.11 -1.93 11.67
CA ASP A 259 20.56 -0.74 10.94
C ASP A 259 20.70 -1.01 9.43
N PHE A 260 20.87 -2.26 9.04
CA PHE A 260 21.00 -2.69 7.64
C PHE A 260 19.70 -3.19 7.02
N ARG A 261 18.58 -3.23 7.76
CA ARG A 261 17.32 -3.78 7.26
C ARG A 261 16.86 -3.13 5.95
N ASP A 262 16.99 -1.83 5.84
CA ASP A 262 16.61 -1.07 4.65
C ASP A 262 17.59 -1.35 3.49
N ALA A 263 18.88 -1.38 3.77
CA ALA A 263 19.91 -1.74 2.80
C ALA A 263 19.70 -3.16 2.23
N ILE A 264 19.31 -4.12 3.07
CA ILE A 264 18.98 -5.49 2.65
C ILE A 264 17.78 -5.49 1.71
N VAL A 265 16.70 -4.78 2.06
CA VAL A 265 15.49 -4.70 1.24
C VAL A 265 15.80 -4.10 -0.14
N TYR A 266 16.49 -2.96 -0.19
CA TYR A 266 16.86 -2.33 -1.45
C TYR A 266 17.93 -3.09 -2.22
N GLY A 267 18.86 -3.76 -1.53
CA GLY A 267 19.86 -4.64 -2.14
C GLY A 267 19.21 -5.84 -2.86
N ILE A 268 18.19 -6.44 -2.24
CA ILE A 268 17.42 -7.53 -2.85
C ILE A 268 16.63 -7.04 -4.06
N LEU A 269 16.05 -5.83 -4.00
CA LEU A 269 15.43 -5.23 -5.19
C LEU A 269 16.42 -5.15 -6.34
N LEU A 270 17.62 -4.59 -6.08
CA LEU A 270 18.65 -4.43 -7.09
C LEU A 270 19.05 -5.78 -7.69
N LEU A 271 19.28 -6.79 -6.86
CA LEU A 271 19.60 -8.15 -7.31
C LEU A 271 18.50 -8.73 -8.19
N ILE A 272 17.22 -8.58 -7.78
CA ILE A 272 16.10 -9.12 -8.57
C ILE A 272 15.96 -8.39 -9.91
N LEU A 273 16.11 -7.06 -9.93
CA LEU A 273 16.05 -6.30 -11.18
C LEU A 273 17.15 -6.70 -12.16
N ILE A 274 18.34 -7.06 -11.67
CA ILE A 274 19.45 -7.56 -12.52
C ILE A 274 19.15 -8.97 -13.05
N VAL A 275 18.68 -9.87 -12.18
CA VAL A 275 18.51 -11.31 -12.51
C VAL A 275 17.18 -11.56 -13.22
N ARG A 276 16.11 -10.91 -12.75
CA ARG A 276 14.74 -11.11 -13.25
C ARG A 276 13.94 -9.80 -13.25
N PRO A 277 14.18 -8.91 -14.24
CA PRO A 277 13.59 -7.56 -14.27
C PRO A 277 12.05 -7.55 -14.29
N ALA A 278 11.41 -8.66 -14.69
CA ALA A 278 9.95 -8.81 -14.64
C ALA A 278 9.41 -9.10 -13.22
N GLY A 279 10.26 -9.35 -12.22
CA GLY A 279 9.87 -9.79 -10.88
C GLY A 279 9.59 -11.30 -10.79
N ILE A 280 9.24 -11.78 -9.59
CA ILE A 280 9.08 -13.24 -9.30
C ILE A 280 7.97 -13.86 -10.17
N LEU A 281 6.80 -13.25 -10.25
CA LEU A 281 5.65 -13.73 -11.03
C LEU A 281 5.46 -12.98 -12.35
N GLY A 282 6.32 -12.02 -12.66
CA GLY A 282 6.28 -11.24 -13.89
C GLY A 282 6.50 -12.09 -15.15
N LYS A 283 5.82 -11.73 -16.22
CA LYS A 283 6.05 -12.32 -17.56
C LYS A 283 6.98 -11.40 -18.34
N ASN A 284 8.02 -11.94 -18.95
CA ASN A 284 8.84 -11.21 -19.92
C ASN A 284 7.99 -10.96 -21.19
N VAL A 285 7.29 -9.85 -21.23
CA VAL A 285 6.65 -9.36 -22.45
C VAL A 285 7.73 -8.60 -23.20
N LYS A 286 8.23 -9.18 -24.31
CA LYS A 286 9.06 -8.43 -25.25
C LYS A 286 8.19 -7.30 -25.80
N GLU A 287 8.51 -6.05 -25.47
CA GLU A 287 7.93 -4.93 -26.19
C GLU A 287 8.26 -5.11 -27.66
N LYS A 288 7.24 -5.26 -28.51
CA LYS A 288 7.44 -5.18 -29.95
C LYS A 288 7.81 -3.73 -30.24
N VAL A 289 9.06 -3.52 -30.57
CA VAL A 289 9.59 -2.26 -31.14
C VAL A 289 8.94 -2.04 -32.50
#